data_49b306f3a63f0bdc1db35f5eb46bf592
#
_entry.id   49b306f3a63f0bdc1db35f5eb46bf592
#
_cell.length_a   1.000
_cell.length_b   1.000
_cell.length_c   1.000
_cell.angle_alpha   90.00
_cell.angle_beta   90.00
_cell.angle_gamma   90.00
#
_symmetry.space_group_name_H-M   'P 1'
#
loop_
_entity.id
_entity.type
_entity.pdbx_description
1 polymer ?
#
loop_
_entity_poly.entity_id
_entity_poly.type
_entity_poly.pdbx_seq_one_letter_code
_entity_poly.pdbx_strand_id
1 'polypeptide(L)'
;LPAHALLVTGAIHHRLTREGLRCDANIVVETATVRDPHHFAVLIGYGATAVYPYLAYACIRELGDSGRIKDVPARQLRHNYRKGINKGLFKILSKMGISTIASYRGAQLFEAVGLDPAVIDLCFTGTVSRIRGVEFVDLEADQRSLAAEAWEKNAPIRKGGLLKYVQNGEYHAYNPDTIRTLQTAVETGDYRDWQAFADLVNQRDPMVLRDLFGLKLADQPLPLDEVEPIEAILPRFDSAGMSLGALSPEAHEAL
;
A
#
# COMPACT_ATOMS: atom_id res chain seq x y z
N LEU A 1 5.81 17.89 15.95
CA LEU A 1 5.39 16.70 15.22
C LEU A 1 6.40 16.40 14.13
N PRO A 2 6.80 15.14 13.91
CA PRO A 2 7.70 14.81 12.81
C PRO A 2 6.95 14.94 11.48
N ALA A 3 7.60 15.54 10.48
CA ALA A 3 7.10 15.54 9.12
C ALA A 3 7.30 14.14 8.49
N HIS A 4 6.46 13.78 7.53
CA HIS A 4 6.59 12.51 6.83
C HIS A 4 7.93 12.43 6.08
N ALA A 5 8.71 11.38 6.32
CA ALA A 5 10.09 11.27 5.84
C ALA A 5 10.23 11.42 4.31
N LEU A 6 9.28 10.88 3.54
CA LEU A 6 9.30 10.96 2.07
C LEU A 6 9.05 12.39 1.57
N LEU A 7 8.10 13.13 2.18
CA LEU A 7 7.84 14.54 1.86
C LEU A 7 9.10 15.38 2.06
N VAL A 8 9.73 15.25 3.23
CA VAL A 8 10.95 15.99 3.58
C VAL A 8 12.11 15.63 2.64
N THR A 9 12.29 14.34 2.37
CA THR A 9 13.35 13.86 1.46
C THR A 9 13.19 14.47 0.06
N GLY A 10 11.99 14.41 -0.49
CA GLY A 10 11.70 14.97 -1.81
C GLY A 10 11.86 16.49 -1.84
N ALA A 11 11.30 17.21 -0.87
CA ALA A 11 11.42 18.67 -0.76
C ALA A 11 12.90 19.13 -0.67
N ILE A 12 13.71 18.47 0.16
CA ILE A 12 15.14 18.76 0.28
C ILE A 12 15.88 18.43 -1.02
N HIS A 13 15.60 17.27 -1.62
CA HIS A 13 16.21 16.88 -2.90
C HIS A 13 15.97 17.95 -3.98
N HIS A 14 14.72 18.37 -4.16
CA HIS A 14 14.36 19.36 -5.17
C HIS A 14 14.90 20.76 -4.83
N ARG A 15 14.94 21.12 -3.55
CA ARG A 15 15.56 22.38 -3.12
C ARG A 15 17.05 22.40 -3.44
N LEU A 16 17.80 21.35 -3.09
CA LEU A 16 19.23 21.23 -3.40
C LEU A 16 19.49 21.26 -4.92
N THR A 17 18.59 20.64 -5.69
CA THR A 17 18.69 20.66 -7.15
C THR A 17 18.52 22.05 -7.73
N ARG A 18 17.51 22.80 -7.26
CA ARG A 18 17.27 24.19 -7.68
C ARG A 18 18.41 25.14 -7.33
N GLU A 19 19.06 24.92 -6.20
CA GLU A 19 20.21 25.73 -5.76
C GLU A 19 21.55 25.27 -6.37
N GLY A 20 21.54 24.22 -7.20
CA GLY A 20 22.78 23.67 -7.78
C GLY A 20 23.69 22.89 -6.81
N LEU A 21 23.19 22.63 -5.60
CA LEU A 21 23.97 22.01 -4.52
C LEU A 21 23.78 20.49 -4.39
N ARG A 22 22.93 19.90 -5.24
CA ARG A 22 22.56 18.47 -5.06
C ARG A 22 23.75 17.53 -5.24
N CYS A 23 24.70 17.87 -6.10
CA CYS A 23 25.90 17.04 -6.33
C CYS A 23 26.92 17.15 -5.19
N ASP A 24 26.89 18.23 -4.43
CA ASP A 24 27.83 18.50 -3.33
C ASP A 24 27.34 17.94 -1.98
N ALA A 25 26.10 17.47 -1.91
CA ALA A 25 25.47 17.02 -0.67
C ALA A 25 24.88 15.62 -0.78
N ASN A 26 25.03 14.83 0.28
CA ASN A 26 24.32 13.58 0.47
C ASN A 26 23.08 13.79 1.35
N ILE A 27 22.02 13.00 1.09
CA ILE A 27 20.81 12.99 1.91
C ILE A 27 20.79 11.70 2.70
N VAL A 28 20.93 11.81 4.02
CA VAL A 28 20.77 10.68 4.96
C VAL A 28 19.44 10.84 5.67
N VAL A 29 18.58 9.84 5.54
CA VAL A 29 17.24 9.85 6.13
C VAL A 29 17.24 8.98 7.38
N GLU A 30 17.09 9.61 8.54
CA GLU A 30 16.87 8.94 9.82
C GLU A 30 15.38 8.99 10.16
N THR A 31 14.73 7.82 10.32
CA THR A 31 13.28 7.78 10.48
C THR A 31 12.79 6.56 11.22
N ALA A 32 11.66 6.71 11.93
CA ALA A 32 10.94 5.64 12.59
C ALA A 32 10.01 4.85 11.65
N THR A 33 9.57 5.45 10.55
CA THR A 33 8.46 4.94 9.74
C THR A 33 8.87 3.92 8.68
N VAL A 34 10.15 3.85 8.34
CA VAL A 34 10.68 2.96 7.31
C VAL A 34 10.96 1.56 7.87
N ARG A 35 10.38 0.53 7.26
CA ARG A 35 10.48 -0.85 7.77
C ARG A 35 10.55 -1.94 6.70
N ASP A 36 10.06 -1.69 5.49
CA ASP A 36 9.99 -2.68 4.41
C ASP A 36 10.69 -2.19 3.13
N PRO A 37 11.00 -3.07 2.15
CA PRO A 37 11.73 -2.70 0.95
C PRO A 37 11.10 -1.58 0.12
N HIS A 38 9.76 -1.46 0.11
CA HIS A 38 9.07 -0.41 -0.63
C HIS A 38 9.38 0.96 -0.04
N HIS A 39 9.36 1.11 1.28
CA HIS A 39 9.71 2.36 1.95
C HIS A 39 11.15 2.81 1.62
N PHE A 40 12.09 1.87 1.57
CA PHE A 40 13.47 2.19 1.15
C PHE A 40 13.52 2.58 -0.34
N ALA A 41 12.79 1.86 -1.19
CA ALA A 41 12.77 2.13 -2.62
C ALA A 41 12.27 3.55 -2.92
N VAL A 42 11.16 3.98 -2.32
CA VAL A 42 10.63 5.33 -2.57
C VAL A 42 11.57 6.42 -2.06
N LEU A 43 12.19 6.27 -0.88
CA LEU A 43 13.16 7.22 -0.37
C LEU A 43 14.40 7.35 -1.27
N ILE A 44 14.94 6.23 -1.73
CA ILE A 44 16.07 6.21 -2.67
C ILE A 44 15.66 6.83 -4.00
N GLY A 45 14.48 6.49 -4.50
CA GLY A 45 13.92 7.04 -5.74
C GLY A 45 13.73 8.55 -5.71
N TYR A 46 13.49 9.13 -4.54
CA TYR A 46 13.43 10.58 -4.32
C TYR A 46 14.72 11.18 -3.76
N GLY A 47 15.85 10.48 -3.87
CA GLY A 47 17.18 11.06 -3.72
C GLY A 47 17.91 10.72 -2.43
N ALA A 48 17.37 9.89 -1.53
CA ALA A 48 18.10 9.45 -0.36
C ALA A 48 19.37 8.68 -0.74
N THR A 49 20.49 9.05 -0.15
CA THR A 49 21.77 8.34 -0.30
C THR A 49 21.88 7.19 0.69
N ALA A 50 21.40 7.41 1.91
CA ALA A 50 21.35 6.40 2.96
C ALA A 50 20.06 6.55 3.77
N VAL A 51 19.61 5.45 4.35
CA VAL A 51 18.42 5.39 5.22
C VAL A 51 18.77 4.66 6.51
N TYR A 52 18.49 5.29 7.64
CA TYR A 52 18.65 4.72 8.97
C TYR A 52 17.29 4.48 9.64
N PRO A 53 16.74 3.26 9.59
CA PRO A 53 15.45 2.91 10.15
C PRO A 53 15.59 2.58 11.64
N TYR A 54 15.80 3.58 12.49
CA TYR A 54 16.18 3.36 13.89
C TYR A 54 15.13 2.57 14.69
N LEU A 55 13.83 2.81 14.43
CA LEU A 55 12.78 2.09 15.14
C LEU A 55 12.68 0.63 14.70
N ALA A 56 12.87 0.32 13.41
CA ALA A 56 12.91 -1.07 12.94
C ALA A 56 14.06 -1.84 13.64
N TYR A 57 15.23 -1.23 13.79
CA TYR A 57 16.34 -1.83 14.53
C TYR A 57 16.04 -1.99 16.02
N ALA A 58 15.36 -1.04 16.63
CA ALA A 58 14.93 -1.14 18.03
C ALA A 58 13.93 -2.29 18.23
N CYS A 59 12.92 -2.40 17.35
CA CYS A 59 11.95 -3.50 17.37
C CYS A 59 12.62 -4.88 17.19
N ILE A 60 13.58 -4.98 16.26
CA ILE A 60 14.32 -6.23 16.03
C ILE A 60 15.12 -6.63 17.27
N ARG A 61 15.73 -5.68 17.95
CA ARG A 61 16.43 -5.93 19.21
C ARG A 61 15.46 -6.43 20.27
N GLU A 62 14.33 -5.74 20.45
CA GLU A 62 13.28 -6.13 21.40
C GLU A 62 12.74 -7.55 21.15
N LEU A 63 12.58 -7.95 19.89
CA LEU A 63 12.16 -9.31 19.53
C LEU A 63 13.19 -10.38 19.98
N GLY A 64 14.47 -10.04 19.94
CA GLY A 64 15.54 -10.89 20.46
C GLY A 64 15.55 -10.91 21.99
N ASP A 65 15.55 -9.73 22.62
CA ASP A 65 15.65 -9.57 24.08
C ASP A 65 14.42 -10.17 24.80
N SER A 66 13.23 -10.07 24.21
CA SER A 66 12.00 -10.70 24.75
C SER A 66 11.90 -12.22 24.52
N GLY A 67 12.87 -12.82 23.84
CA GLY A 67 12.88 -14.26 23.53
C GLY A 67 11.83 -14.71 22.50
N ARG A 68 11.20 -13.77 21.77
CA ARG A 68 10.31 -14.09 20.65
C ARG A 68 11.07 -14.67 19.46
N ILE A 69 12.32 -14.25 19.29
CA ILE A 69 13.28 -14.87 18.38
C ILE A 69 14.40 -15.44 19.22
N LYS A 70 14.50 -16.77 19.24
CA LYS A 70 15.47 -17.52 20.05
C LYS A 70 16.73 -17.83 19.24
N ASP A 71 17.84 -17.98 19.96
CA ASP A 71 19.11 -18.52 19.43
C ASP A 71 19.74 -17.74 18.28
N VAL A 72 19.38 -16.46 18.11
CA VAL A 72 19.95 -15.58 17.08
C VAL A 72 20.55 -14.33 17.74
N PRO A 73 21.88 -14.12 17.64
CA PRO A 73 22.50 -12.91 18.20
C PRO A 73 21.95 -11.63 17.59
N ALA A 74 21.85 -10.55 18.36
CA ALA A 74 21.33 -9.25 17.94
C ALA A 74 22.02 -8.70 16.67
N ARG A 75 23.34 -8.93 16.52
CA ARG A 75 24.08 -8.56 15.30
C ARG A 75 23.57 -9.32 14.09
N GLN A 76 23.27 -10.60 14.23
CA GLN A 76 22.75 -11.44 13.15
C GLN A 76 21.33 -11.07 12.78
N LEU A 77 20.48 -10.71 13.75
CA LEU A 77 19.13 -10.22 13.50
C LEU A 77 19.16 -8.96 12.63
N ARG A 78 19.99 -7.98 12.96
CA ARG A 78 20.15 -6.77 12.16
C ARG A 78 20.71 -7.06 10.76
N HIS A 79 21.65 -7.99 10.67
CA HIS A 79 22.19 -8.43 9.37
C HIS A 79 21.11 -9.08 8.51
N ASN A 80 20.29 -9.96 9.08
CA ASN A 80 19.21 -10.65 8.39
C ASN A 80 18.15 -9.65 7.87
N TYR A 81 17.77 -8.67 8.69
CA TYR A 81 16.87 -7.60 8.28
C TYR A 81 17.44 -6.84 7.07
N ARG A 82 18.67 -6.35 7.17
CA ARG A 82 19.33 -5.65 6.06
C ARG A 82 19.42 -6.51 4.79
N LYS A 83 19.76 -7.79 4.95
CA LYS A 83 19.78 -8.74 3.83
C LYS A 83 18.40 -8.90 3.18
N GLY A 84 17.34 -8.95 3.99
CA GLY A 84 15.94 -9.00 3.52
C GLY A 84 15.57 -7.75 2.73
N ILE A 85 15.87 -6.56 3.25
CA ILE A 85 15.65 -5.28 2.57
C ILE A 85 16.40 -5.23 1.23
N ASN A 86 17.69 -5.59 1.22
CA ASN A 86 18.50 -5.60 0.00
C ASN A 86 17.92 -6.56 -1.05
N LYS A 87 17.49 -7.77 -0.64
CA LYS A 87 16.84 -8.73 -1.54
C LYS A 87 15.56 -8.17 -2.15
N GLY A 88 14.77 -7.45 -1.35
CA GLY A 88 13.57 -6.76 -1.83
C GLY A 88 13.90 -5.65 -2.84
N LEU A 89 14.90 -4.82 -2.55
CA LEU A 89 15.38 -3.78 -3.47
C LEU A 89 15.88 -4.36 -4.78
N PHE A 90 16.69 -5.43 -4.75
CA PHE A 90 17.14 -6.11 -5.96
C PHE A 90 15.97 -6.64 -6.80
N LYS A 91 14.93 -7.14 -6.16
CA LYS A 91 13.72 -7.59 -6.88
C LYS A 91 13.00 -6.42 -7.57
N ILE A 92 12.90 -5.26 -6.92
CA ILE A 92 12.33 -4.04 -7.49
C ILE A 92 13.15 -3.57 -8.69
N LEU A 93 14.46 -3.44 -8.51
CA LEU A 93 15.39 -3.03 -9.58
C LEU A 93 15.35 -3.98 -10.76
N SER A 94 15.37 -5.29 -10.50
CA SER A 94 15.30 -6.33 -11.54
C SER A 94 14.02 -6.23 -12.38
N LYS A 95 12.87 -5.98 -11.76
CA LYS A 95 11.60 -5.79 -12.47
C LYS A 95 11.59 -4.53 -13.35
N MET A 96 12.36 -3.51 -12.97
CA MET A 96 12.50 -2.25 -13.72
C MET A 96 13.63 -2.29 -14.77
N GLY A 97 14.40 -3.38 -14.84
CA GLY A 97 15.56 -3.49 -15.72
C GLY A 97 16.73 -2.61 -15.31
N ILE A 98 16.81 -2.20 -14.04
CA ILE A 98 17.87 -1.33 -13.52
C ILE A 98 18.92 -2.19 -12.80
N SER A 99 20.16 -2.11 -13.25
CA SER A 99 21.26 -2.94 -12.72
C SER A 99 22.05 -2.29 -11.58
N THR A 100 21.98 -0.97 -11.42
CA THR A 100 22.73 -0.24 -10.38
C THR A 100 21.84 0.67 -9.56
N ILE A 101 22.11 0.76 -8.27
CA ILE A 101 21.38 1.65 -7.36
C ILE A 101 21.59 3.14 -7.74
N ALA A 102 22.73 3.48 -8.30
CA ALA A 102 23.02 4.84 -8.76
C ALA A 102 22.03 5.32 -9.84
N SER A 103 21.62 4.42 -10.73
CA SER A 103 20.65 4.71 -11.78
C SER A 103 19.21 4.79 -11.25
N TYR A 104 18.93 4.19 -10.09
CA TYR A 104 17.63 4.24 -9.45
C TYR A 104 17.47 5.48 -8.55
N ARG A 105 18.55 5.92 -7.93
CA ARG A 105 18.55 7.03 -6.97
C ARG A 105 18.17 8.35 -7.65
N GLY A 106 17.10 8.97 -7.19
CA GLY A 106 16.56 10.21 -7.75
C GLY A 106 15.85 10.04 -9.10
N ALA A 107 15.67 8.82 -9.57
CA ALA A 107 15.02 8.56 -10.86
C ALA A 107 13.51 8.82 -10.84
N GLN A 108 12.87 8.89 -9.67
CA GLN A 108 11.47 9.23 -9.48
C GLN A 108 10.51 8.39 -10.34
N LEU A 109 10.76 7.10 -10.45
CA LEU A 109 9.96 6.15 -11.25
C LEU A 109 8.67 5.75 -10.53
N PHE A 110 7.88 6.76 -10.15
CA PHE A 110 6.64 6.62 -9.40
C PHE A 110 5.54 7.48 -10.01
N GLU A 111 4.31 7.14 -9.67
CA GLU A 111 3.13 7.96 -9.90
C GLU A 111 2.54 8.34 -8.54
N ALA A 112 2.15 9.59 -8.36
CA ALA A 112 1.44 10.05 -7.19
C ALA A 112 -0.06 9.95 -7.44
N VAL A 113 -0.79 9.44 -6.45
CA VAL A 113 -2.23 9.29 -6.49
C VAL A 113 -2.83 9.94 -5.25
N GLY A 114 -3.77 10.84 -5.43
CA GLY A 114 -4.49 11.47 -4.34
C GLY A 114 -3.70 12.53 -3.57
N LEU A 115 -2.71 13.18 -4.18
CA LEU A 115 -2.01 14.32 -3.62
C LEU A 115 -2.33 15.61 -4.39
N ASP A 116 -2.48 16.72 -3.68
CA ASP A 116 -2.68 18.02 -4.29
C ASP A 116 -1.44 18.50 -5.07
N PRO A 117 -1.62 19.27 -6.16
CA PRO A 117 -0.51 19.81 -6.92
C PRO A 117 0.52 20.58 -6.10
N ALA A 118 0.12 21.32 -5.07
CA ALA A 118 1.06 22.05 -4.22
C ALA A 118 2.02 21.10 -3.47
N VAL A 119 1.55 19.92 -3.06
CA VAL A 119 2.37 18.87 -2.45
C VAL A 119 3.33 18.28 -3.49
N ILE A 120 2.83 18.02 -4.70
CA ILE A 120 3.66 17.48 -5.79
C ILE A 120 4.75 18.47 -6.19
N ASP A 121 4.39 19.73 -6.41
CA ASP A 121 5.34 20.76 -6.87
C ASP A 121 6.47 21.00 -5.87
N LEU A 122 6.17 20.95 -4.57
CA LEU A 122 7.17 21.17 -3.53
C LEU A 122 8.01 19.92 -3.24
N CYS A 123 7.35 18.76 -3.09
CA CYS A 123 7.99 17.55 -2.55
C CYS A 123 8.34 16.52 -3.64
N PHE A 124 7.62 16.51 -4.76
CA PHE A 124 7.70 15.46 -5.77
C PHE A 124 7.75 16.04 -7.19
N THR A 125 8.42 17.18 -7.34
CA THR A 125 8.52 17.91 -8.63
C THR A 125 8.80 16.98 -9.81
N GLY A 126 7.96 17.01 -10.83
CA GLY A 126 8.08 16.18 -12.02
C GLY A 126 7.44 14.79 -11.91
N THR A 127 6.93 14.40 -10.74
CA THR A 127 6.18 13.15 -10.60
C THR A 127 4.79 13.29 -11.22
N VAL A 128 4.40 12.32 -12.03
CA VAL A 128 3.07 12.28 -12.66
C VAL A 128 2.00 12.09 -11.58
N SER A 129 0.99 12.96 -11.57
CA SER A 129 -0.18 12.86 -10.71
C SER A 129 -1.45 13.16 -11.53
N ARG A 130 -2.31 12.17 -11.69
CA ARG A 130 -3.57 12.28 -12.45
C ARG A 130 -4.78 12.50 -11.56
N ILE A 131 -4.68 12.11 -10.30
CA ILE A 131 -5.76 12.20 -9.30
C ILE A 131 -5.28 13.13 -8.19
N ARG A 132 -5.95 14.28 -8.07
CA ARG A 132 -5.72 15.23 -6.98
C ARG A 132 -6.33 14.70 -5.68
N GLY A 133 -5.98 15.31 -4.56
CA GLY A 133 -6.55 14.94 -3.26
C GLY A 133 -5.92 15.74 -2.13
N VAL A 134 -5.29 15.06 -1.23
CA VAL A 134 -4.78 15.50 0.06
C VAL A 134 -3.82 16.69 -0.04
N GLU A 135 -4.12 17.74 0.70
CA GLU A 135 -3.29 18.94 0.84
C GLU A 135 -2.35 18.84 2.05
N PHE A 136 -1.47 19.84 2.23
CA PHE A 136 -0.59 19.89 3.42
C PHE A 136 -1.36 19.97 4.73
N VAL A 137 -2.51 20.63 4.76
CA VAL A 137 -3.35 20.74 5.95
C VAL A 137 -3.92 19.38 6.36
N ASP A 138 -4.29 18.55 5.40
CA ASP A 138 -4.80 17.20 5.66
C ASP A 138 -3.68 16.30 6.18
N LEU A 139 -2.49 16.37 5.56
CA LEU A 139 -1.30 15.64 6.01
C LEU A 139 -0.87 16.06 7.43
N GLU A 140 -1.03 17.33 7.78
CA GLU A 140 -0.81 17.79 9.15
C GLU A 140 -1.86 17.24 10.11
N ALA A 141 -3.14 17.24 9.72
CA ALA A 141 -4.23 16.69 10.53
C ALA A 141 -4.02 15.20 10.83
N ASP A 142 -3.62 14.41 9.84
CA ASP A 142 -3.27 13.00 10.01
C ASP A 142 -2.13 12.82 11.03
N GLN A 143 -1.04 13.60 10.89
CA GLN A 143 0.08 13.53 11.83
C GLN A 143 -0.31 13.95 13.24
N ARG A 144 -1.19 14.94 13.38
CA ARG A 144 -1.72 15.38 14.69
C ARG A 144 -2.58 14.29 15.33
N SER A 145 -3.44 13.63 14.56
CA SER A 145 -4.28 12.51 15.02
C SER A 145 -3.43 11.35 15.53
N LEU A 146 -2.45 10.91 14.73
CA LEU A 146 -1.51 9.84 15.12
C LEU A 146 -0.71 10.22 16.39
N ALA A 147 -0.29 11.48 16.51
CA ALA A 147 0.43 11.94 17.68
C ALA A 147 -0.48 11.99 18.93
N ALA A 148 -1.72 12.43 18.80
CA ALA A 148 -2.68 12.45 19.90
C ALA A 148 -2.90 11.05 20.47
N GLU A 149 -3.11 10.05 19.59
CA GLU A 149 -3.22 8.65 20.00
C GLU A 149 -1.95 8.11 20.66
N ALA A 150 -0.78 8.43 20.10
CA ALA A 150 0.50 7.93 20.61
C ALA A 150 0.88 8.50 21.98
N TRP A 151 0.44 9.72 22.30
CA TRP A 151 0.72 10.40 23.56
C TRP A 151 -0.39 10.27 24.60
N GLU A 152 -1.47 9.55 24.27
CA GLU A 152 -2.52 9.22 25.23
C GLU A 152 -1.92 8.41 26.39
N LYS A 153 -2.24 8.81 27.64
CA LYS A 153 -1.71 8.15 28.83
C LYS A 153 -2.21 6.70 28.90
N ASN A 154 -1.27 5.77 28.97
CA ASN A 154 -1.53 4.32 28.99
C ASN A 154 -2.19 3.79 27.70
N ALA A 155 -2.00 4.44 26.56
CA ALA A 155 -2.51 3.96 25.28
C ALA A 155 -1.99 2.53 25.00
N PRO A 156 -2.85 1.56 24.72
CA PRO A 156 -2.40 0.22 24.36
C PRO A 156 -1.76 0.22 22.98
N ILE A 157 -0.76 -0.64 22.78
CA ILE A 157 -0.23 -0.87 21.43
C ILE A 157 -1.32 -1.58 20.62
N ARG A 158 -1.95 -0.85 19.71
CA ARG A 158 -2.99 -1.36 18.82
C ARG A 158 -2.38 -2.14 17.66
N LYS A 159 -2.95 -3.31 17.38
CA LYS A 159 -2.70 -4.01 16.11
C LYS A 159 -3.59 -3.36 15.07
N GLY A 160 -3.07 -2.46 14.25
CA GLY A 160 -3.87 -1.67 13.29
C GLY A 160 -4.61 -2.49 12.23
N GLY A 161 -4.15 -3.71 11.96
CA GLY A 161 -4.81 -4.60 10.99
C GLY A 161 -4.53 -4.26 9.53
N LEU A 162 -3.51 -3.46 9.22
CA LEU A 162 -3.21 -3.02 7.85
C LEU A 162 -2.92 -4.18 6.87
N LEU A 163 -2.16 -5.19 7.32
CA LEU A 163 -1.76 -6.32 6.46
C LEU A 163 -2.66 -7.55 6.59
N LYS A 164 -3.33 -7.68 7.71
CA LYS A 164 -4.26 -8.78 7.99
C LYS A 164 -5.43 -8.23 8.76
N TYR A 165 -6.61 -8.75 8.52
CA TYR A 165 -7.79 -8.42 9.30
C TYR A 165 -7.54 -8.59 10.81
N VAL A 166 -7.90 -7.57 11.57
CA VAL A 166 -7.93 -7.57 13.03
C VAL A 166 -9.27 -6.96 13.44
N GLN A 167 -9.97 -7.60 14.35
CA GLN A 167 -11.23 -7.07 14.87
C GLN A 167 -11.01 -5.66 15.47
N ASN A 168 -11.84 -4.70 15.11
CA ASN A 168 -11.73 -3.28 15.46
C ASN A 168 -10.44 -2.60 14.96
N GLY A 169 -9.77 -3.18 13.96
CA GLY A 169 -8.65 -2.57 13.24
C GLY A 169 -9.09 -1.98 11.90
N GLU A 170 -8.14 -1.86 10.97
CA GLU A 170 -8.39 -1.40 9.61
C GLU A 170 -9.49 -2.22 8.94
N TYR A 171 -10.42 -1.54 8.27
CA TYR A 171 -11.49 -2.20 7.54
C TYR A 171 -10.95 -2.79 6.23
N HIS A 172 -11.25 -4.06 5.97
CA HIS A 172 -10.89 -4.76 4.74
C HIS A 172 -12.12 -5.05 3.91
N ALA A 173 -12.01 -4.87 2.59
CA ALA A 173 -13.11 -5.19 1.66
C ALA A 173 -13.55 -6.65 1.76
N TYR A 174 -12.59 -7.54 1.96
CA TYR A 174 -12.80 -8.96 2.25
C TYR A 174 -12.56 -9.20 3.75
N ASN A 175 -13.61 -9.03 4.52
CA ASN A 175 -13.65 -9.25 5.96
C ASN A 175 -14.55 -10.45 6.30
N PRO A 176 -14.54 -10.95 7.55
CA PRO A 176 -15.34 -12.11 7.93
C PRO A 176 -16.84 -11.97 7.66
N ASP A 177 -17.39 -10.76 7.76
CA ASP A 177 -18.82 -10.55 7.53
C ASP A 177 -19.16 -10.62 6.04
N THR A 178 -18.35 -10.01 5.19
CA THR A 178 -18.48 -10.10 3.73
C THR A 178 -18.39 -11.56 3.24
N ILE A 179 -17.41 -12.31 3.76
CA ILE A 179 -17.24 -13.71 3.38
C ILE A 179 -18.41 -14.56 3.85
N ARG A 180 -18.86 -14.38 5.09
CA ARG A 180 -19.95 -15.16 5.68
C ARG A 180 -21.28 -14.91 4.98
N THR A 181 -21.61 -13.65 4.69
CA THR A 181 -22.84 -13.30 3.97
C THR A 181 -22.84 -13.85 2.55
N LEU A 182 -21.69 -13.81 1.86
CA LEU A 182 -21.56 -14.44 0.53
C LEU A 182 -21.78 -15.95 0.60
N GLN A 183 -21.14 -16.65 1.55
CA GLN A 183 -21.30 -18.08 1.73
C GLN A 183 -22.76 -18.44 2.02
N THR A 184 -23.42 -17.70 2.90
CA THR A 184 -24.86 -17.90 3.19
C THR A 184 -25.69 -17.74 1.93
N ALA A 185 -25.48 -16.68 1.14
CA ALA A 185 -26.22 -16.45 -0.09
C ALA A 185 -26.05 -17.59 -1.12
N VAL A 186 -24.83 -18.13 -1.22
CA VAL A 186 -24.54 -19.27 -2.12
C VAL A 186 -25.19 -20.57 -1.60
N GLU A 187 -25.16 -20.82 -0.29
CA GLU A 187 -25.73 -22.03 0.32
C GLU A 187 -27.25 -22.06 0.27
N THR A 188 -27.90 -20.94 0.53
CA THR A 188 -29.37 -20.85 0.57
C THR A 188 -29.99 -20.67 -0.81
N GLY A 189 -29.31 -19.98 -1.73
CA GLY A 189 -29.87 -19.53 -3.00
C GLY A 189 -31.02 -18.51 -2.84
N ASP A 190 -31.25 -17.97 -1.64
CA ASP A 190 -32.28 -16.97 -1.39
C ASP A 190 -31.82 -15.59 -1.83
N TYR A 191 -32.64 -14.90 -2.63
CA TYR A 191 -32.35 -13.54 -3.10
C TYR A 191 -32.16 -12.54 -1.96
N ARG A 192 -32.83 -12.73 -0.82
CA ARG A 192 -32.65 -11.86 0.36
C ARG A 192 -31.27 -11.96 0.97
N ASP A 193 -30.69 -13.16 0.99
CA ASP A 193 -29.32 -13.35 1.47
C ASP A 193 -28.31 -12.76 0.49
N TRP A 194 -28.57 -12.88 -0.83
CA TRP A 194 -27.80 -12.18 -1.84
C TRP A 194 -27.89 -10.65 -1.70
N GLN A 195 -29.09 -10.12 -1.45
CA GLN A 195 -29.28 -8.69 -1.25
C GLN A 195 -28.51 -8.19 0.00
N ALA A 196 -28.51 -8.95 1.10
CA ALA A 196 -27.75 -8.63 2.28
C ALA A 196 -26.24 -8.55 2.01
N PHE A 197 -25.70 -9.48 1.20
CA PHE A 197 -24.33 -9.43 0.74
C PHE A 197 -24.09 -8.21 -0.17
N ALA A 198 -24.96 -7.96 -1.12
CA ALA A 198 -24.84 -6.84 -2.06
C ALA A 198 -24.88 -5.48 -1.32
N ASP A 199 -25.74 -5.32 -0.35
CA ASP A 199 -25.83 -4.10 0.46
C ASP A 199 -24.56 -3.90 1.30
N LEU A 200 -24.04 -4.96 1.91
CA LEU A 200 -22.78 -4.90 2.67
C LEU A 200 -21.59 -4.48 1.81
N VAL A 201 -21.55 -4.87 0.54
CA VAL A 201 -20.46 -4.54 -0.39
C VAL A 201 -20.64 -3.17 -1.02
N ASN A 202 -21.88 -2.80 -1.39
CA ASN A 202 -22.15 -1.61 -2.19
C ASN A 202 -22.46 -0.35 -1.36
N GLN A 203 -22.92 -0.51 -0.12
CA GLN A 203 -23.30 0.61 0.77
C GLN A 203 -22.24 0.94 1.84
N ARG A 204 -21.08 0.32 1.77
CA ARG A 204 -19.95 0.62 2.66
C ARG A 204 -19.30 1.96 2.30
N ASP A 205 -18.52 2.49 3.23
CA ASP A 205 -17.63 3.61 2.92
C ASP A 205 -16.66 3.25 1.78
N PRO A 206 -16.35 4.18 0.87
CA PRO A 206 -15.43 3.95 -0.23
C PRO A 206 -14.05 3.50 0.25
N MET A 207 -13.56 2.37 -0.26
CA MET A 207 -12.25 1.81 0.09
C MET A 207 -11.29 1.75 -1.08
N VAL A 208 -11.81 1.62 -2.29
CA VAL A 208 -11.04 1.55 -3.54
C VAL A 208 -11.63 2.53 -4.54
N LEU A 209 -10.84 2.94 -5.53
CA LEU A 209 -11.29 3.93 -6.54
C LEU A 209 -12.59 3.51 -7.23
N ARG A 210 -12.81 2.21 -7.44
CA ARG A 210 -14.04 1.69 -8.03
C ARG A 210 -15.29 2.06 -7.22
N ASP A 211 -15.20 2.14 -5.89
CA ASP A 211 -16.33 2.47 -5.02
C ASP A 211 -16.80 3.93 -5.19
N LEU A 212 -15.97 4.77 -5.83
CA LEU A 212 -16.29 6.17 -6.16
C LEU A 212 -16.91 6.32 -7.56
N PHE A 213 -16.97 5.27 -8.36
CA PHE A 213 -17.51 5.33 -9.71
C PHE A 213 -19.01 5.04 -9.73
N GLY A 214 -19.75 5.86 -10.46
CA GLY A 214 -21.14 5.61 -10.78
C GLY A 214 -21.29 5.07 -12.21
N LEU A 215 -22.32 4.29 -12.45
CA LEU A 215 -22.69 3.87 -13.79
C LEU A 215 -23.36 5.04 -14.50
N LYS A 216 -22.86 5.42 -15.67
CA LYS A 216 -23.55 6.33 -16.56
C LYS A 216 -24.52 5.52 -17.41
N LEU A 217 -25.79 5.54 -17.01
CA LEU A 217 -26.84 4.86 -17.76
C LEU A 217 -27.12 5.58 -19.07
N ALA A 218 -27.56 4.86 -20.09
CA ALA A 218 -28.06 5.42 -21.33
C ALA A 218 -29.40 6.14 -21.09
N ASP A 219 -29.68 7.19 -21.87
CA ASP A 219 -30.94 7.95 -21.78
C ASP A 219 -32.14 7.08 -22.16
N GLN A 220 -31.94 6.10 -23.05
CA GLN A 220 -32.95 5.14 -23.46
C GLN A 220 -32.40 3.71 -23.22
N PRO A 221 -33.09 2.88 -22.43
CA PRO A 221 -32.70 1.50 -22.26
C PRO A 221 -32.93 0.69 -23.52
N LEU A 222 -32.11 -0.32 -23.75
CA LEU A 222 -32.32 -1.30 -24.80
C LEU A 222 -33.50 -2.22 -24.44
N PRO A 223 -34.31 -2.66 -25.43
CA PRO A 223 -35.22 -3.76 -25.25
C PRO A 223 -34.51 -5.01 -24.72
N LEU A 224 -35.19 -5.81 -23.90
CA LEU A 224 -34.54 -6.94 -23.23
C LEU A 224 -34.02 -8.00 -24.21
N ASP A 225 -34.68 -8.17 -25.36
CA ASP A 225 -34.30 -9.05 -26.45
C ASP A 225 -33.08 -8.59 -27.25
N GLU A 226 -32.73 -7.33 -27.14
CA GLU A 226 -31.49 -6.76 -27.71
C GLU A 226 -30.31 -6.78 -26.74
N VAL A 227 -30.54 -7.13 -25.46
CA VAL A 227 -29.47 -7.26 -24.47
C VAL A 227 -28.64 -8.51 -24.79
N GLU A 228 -27.33 -8.37 -24.78
CA GLU A 228 -26.40 -9.43 -25.06
C GLU A 228 -26.62 -10.64 -24.13
N PRO A 229 -26.82 -11.85 -24.67
CA PRO A 229 -27.05 -13.05 -23.85
C PRO A 229 -25.78 -13.49 -23.11
N ILE A 230 -25.94 -14.17 -21.99
CA ILE A 230 -24.85 -14.63 -21.11
C ILE A 230 -23.84 -15.46 -21.91
N GLU A 231 -24.29 -16.32 -22.81
CA GLU A 231 -23.46 -17.20 -23.64
C GLU A 231 -22.50 -16.41 -24.57
N ALA A 232 -22.87 -15.18 -24.95
CA ALA A 232 -22.00 -14.30 -25.71
C ALA A 232 -21.04 -13.50 -24.83
N ILE A 233 -21.39 -13.29 -23.56
CA ILE A 233 -20.55 -12.58 -22.58
C ILE A 233 -19.43 -13.49 -22.06
N LEU A 234 -19.75 -14.73 -21.68
CA LEU A 234 -18.83 -15.68 -21.04
C LEU A 234 -17.50 -15.89 -21.79
N PRO A 235 -17.46 -16.01 -23.14
CA PRO A 235 -16.20 -16.19 -23.86
C PRO A 235 -15.21 -15.05 -23.78
N ARG A 236 -15.63 -13.90 -23.25
CA ARG A 236 -14.74 -12.72 -23.03
C ARG A 236 -14.09 -12.70 -21.65
N PHE A 237 -14.47 -13.61 -20.77
CA PHE A 237 -13.82 -13.80 -19.47
C PHE A 237 -12.78 -14.89 -19.57
N ASP A 238 -11.68 -14.69 -18.90
CA ASP A 238 -10.58 -15.64 -18.82
C ASP A 238 -10.19 -15.84 -17.35
N SER A 239 -9.78 -17.04 -17.00
CA SER A 239 -9.29 -17.36 -15.67
C SER A 239 -7.82 -16.99 -15.55
N ALA A 240 -7.37 -16.62 -14.35
CA ALA A 240 -5.95 -16.41 -14.09
C ALA A 240 -5.17 -17.71 -14.30
N GLY A 241 -4.01 -17.62 -14.96
CA GLY A 241 -3.08 -18.74 -15.07
C GLY A 241 -2.57 -19.17 -13.69
N MET A 242 -3.00 -20.33 -13.22
CA MET A 242 -2.62 -20.87 -11.92
C MET A 242 -1.66 -22.04 -12.11
N SER A 243 -0.59 -22.09 -11.29
CA SER A 243 0.34 -23.22 -11.37
C SER A 243 -0.29 -24.50 -10.82
N LEU A 244 -0.11 -25.59 -11.53
CA LEU A 244 -0.62 -26.91 -11.17
C LEU A 244 -0.19 -27.36 -9.76
N GLY A 245 0.98 -26.95 -9.30
CA GLY A 245 1.47 -27.26 -7.95
C GLY A 245 0.97 -26.33 -6.84
N ALA A 246 0.25 -25.25 -7.18
CA ALA A 246 -0.22 -24.25 -6.20
C ALA A 246 -1.68 -24.48 -5.78
N LEU A 247 -2.46 -25.19 -6.58
CA LEU A 247 -3.87 -25.48 -6.34
C LEU A 247 -4.17 -26.96 -6.50
N SER A 248 -5.24 -27.42 -5.84
CA SER A 248 -5.71 -28.79 -5.98
C SER A 248 -6.36 -29.03 -7.36
N PRO A 249 -6.45 -30.31 -7.80
CA PRO A 249 -7.18 -30.66 -9.01
C PRO A 249 -8.63 -30.14 -9.01
N GLU A 250 -9.31 -30.22 -7.87
CA GLU A 250 -10.70 -29.77 -7.70
C GLU A 250 -10.83 -28.24 -7.90
N ALA A 251 -9.84 -27.48 -7.47
CA ALA A 251 -9.82 -26.03 -7.69
C ALA A 251 -9.60 -25.69 -9.17
N HIS A 252 -8.81 -26.50 -9.90
CA HIS A 252 -8.63 -26.35 -11.35
C HIS A 252 -9.88 -26.75 -12.12
N GLU A 253 -10.60 -27.78 -11.66
CA GLU A 253 -11.85 -28.25 -12.31
C GLU A 253 -12.99 -27.24 -12.11
N ALA A 254 -13.02 -26.52 -11.00
CA ALA A 254 -14.04 -25.51 -10.70
C ALA A 254 -13.92 -24.21 -11.52
N LEU A 255 -12.80 -24.00 -12.19
CA LEU A 255 -12.51 -22.82 -13.01
C LEU A 255 -12.77 -23.08 -14.50
#